data_958a4e919503ad4222b93cae0e5b360b
#
_entry.id   958a4e919503ad4222b93cae0e5b360b
#
_cell.length_a   1.000
_cell.length_b   1.000
_cell.length_c   1.000
_cell.angle_alpha   90.00
_cell.angle_beta   90.00
_cell.angle_gamma   90.00
#
_symmetry.space_group_name_H-M   'P 1'
#
loop_
_entity.id
_entity.type
_entity.pdbx_description
1 polymer ?
#
loop_
_entity_poly.entity_id
_entity_poly.type
_entity_poly.pdbx_seq_one_letter_code
_entity_poly.pdbx_strand_id
1 'polypeptide(L)'
;MSSSDRSLTPDVIATIKATIPALEAHGLDITSEMYRRLLADPAIAEMFDPTHQSKGTQPRALAMAVLAYARNIDNLGVMGGAVERIAQKHVSLEILPEHYPHVATALIGAIQHVLGDAATPAILDAWGRAYWALADILMGREGQLYDASTHAEGGWTGWRDFTIINATRECDNVTTLELKPTDGKTVIQAIPGQYLGVDLNVPGHGQTRRNYSITSRPNHVSYTISVRHVPNGVVSTWLNSSECKGHQVRLSPPAGEFVLPQKSDTPLAFICAGIGMTPMIGMIEALAAQAGSPAVSIIQIAHSETAAPFSGKLSSLAKEAKSPITLHTRLTSVDGRPDAAWIADRIPENATCYLCGPTGFMRDMIQGLSKAGIPADRLRYETFGPDTGVTD
;
A
#
# COMPACT_ATOMS: atom_id res chain seq x y z
N MET A 1 20.68 -23.84 1.55
CA MET A 1 19.86 -24.78 0.76
C MET A 1 20.15 -24.57 -0.72
N SER A 2 20.40 -25.63 -1.48
CA SER A 2 20.54 -25.53 -2.94
C SER A 2 19.17 -25.27 -3.59
N SER A 3 19.13 -24.75 -4.83
CA SER A 3 17.86 -24.49 -5.53
C SER A 3 16.99 -25.76 -5.71
N SER A 4 17.60 -26.95 -5.73
CA SER A 4 16.88 -28.24 -5.77
C SER A 4 16.13 -28.56 -4.46
N ASP A 5 16.55 -28.00 -3.33
CA ASP A 5 15.92 -28.20 -2.04
C ASP A 5 14.71 -27.29 -1.78
N ARG A 6 14.37 -26.39 -2.72
CA ARG A 6 13.28 -25.42 -2.59
C ARG A 6 12.02 -25.80 -3.38
N SER A 7 12.01 -26.99 -3.98
CA SER A 7 10.88 -27.44 -4.81
C SER A 7 9.66 -27.82 -3.97
N LEU A 8 8.47 -27.39 -4.43
CA LEU A 8 7.17 -27.80 -3.88
C LEU A 8 6.78 -29.17 -4.46
N THR A 9 7.32 -30.24 -3.90
CA THR A 9 6.91 -31.61 -4.29
C THR A 9 5.49 -31.92 -3.80
N PRO A 10 4.78 -32.91 -4.38
CA PRO A 10 3.46 -33.32 -3.90
C PRO A 10 3.39 -33.60 -2.40
N ASP A 11 4.45 -34.20 -1.83
CA ASP A 11 4.53 -34.51 -0.39
C ASP A 11 4.66 -33.24 0.46
N VAL A 12 5.44 -32.27 0.00
CA VAL A 12 5.56 -30.95 0.65
C VAL A 12 4.21 -30.23 0.62
N ILE A 13 3.54 -30.19 -0.53
CA ILE A 13 2.21 -29.59 -0.69
C ILE A 13 1.20 -30.27 0.24
N ALA A 14 1.17 -31.60 0.29
CA ALA A 14 0.28 -32.33 1.17
C ALA A 14 0.55 -32.02 2.66
N THR A 15 1.83 -31.96 3.05
CA THR A 15 2.24 -31.61 4.42
C THR A 15 1.78 -30.20 4.78
N ILE A 16 2.02 -29.20 3.92
CA ILE A 16 1.56 -27.82 4.15
C ILE A 16 0.04 -27.75 4.30
N LYS A 17 -0.70 -28.38 3.39
CA LYS A 17 -2.17 -28.42 3.47
C LYS A 17 -2.69 -29.08 4.75
N ALA A 18 -2.02 -30.09 5.25
CA ALA A 18 -2.36 -30.73 6.52
C ALA A 18 -2.15 -29.81 7.74
N THR A 19 -1.36 -28.74 7.62
CA THR A 19 -1.15 -27.75 8.69
C THR A 19 -2.20 -26.63 8.70
N ILE A 20 -3.10 -26.54 7.72
CA ILE A 20 -4.12 -25.47 7.64
C ILE A 20 -4.93 -25.34 8.93
N PRO A 21 -5.46 -26.42 9.56
CA PRO A 21 -6.18 -26.27 10.81
C PRO A 21 -5.35 -25.68 11.96
N ALA A 22 -4.04 -25.99 12.01
CA ALA A 22 -3.13 -25.40 12.99
C ALA A 22 -2.88 -23.91 12.72
N LEU A 23 -2.79 -23.50 11.45
CA LEU A 23 -2.69 -22.08 11.08
C LEU A 23 -3.96 -21.30 11.40
N GLU A 24 -5.14 -21.89 11.21
CA GLU A 24 -6.42 -21.29 11.58
C GLU A 24 -6.51 -21.05 13.10
N ALA A 25 -6.01 -21.99 13.90
CA ALA A 25 -6.03 -21.92 15.35
C ALA A 25 -4.92 -21.01 15.92
N HIS A 26 -3.72 -21.06 15.37
CA HIS A 26 -2.50 -20.48 15.97
C HIS A 26 -1.74 -19.51 15.04
N GLY A 27 -2.28 -19.15 13.87
CA GLY A 27 -1.56 -18.32 12.90
C GLY A 27 -1.15 -16.96 13.46
N LEU A 28 -1.99 -16.33 14.27
CA LEU A 28 -1.67 -15.06 14.91
C LEU A 28 -0.54 -15.20 15.94
N ASP A 29 -0.53 -16.29 16.72
CA ASP A 29 0.53 -16.55 17.71
C ASP A 29 1.86 -16.80 17.01
N ILE A 30 1.86 -17.60 15.93
CA ILE A 30 3.05 -17.87 15.10
C ILE A 30 3.61 -16.58 14.52
N THR A 31 2.78 -15.74 13.92
CA THR A 31 3.27 -14.48 13.31
C THR A 31 3.70 -13.46 14.34
N SER A 32 3.05 -13.41 15.51
CA SER A 32 3.46 -12.55 16.61
C SER A 32 4.83 -12.96 17.16
N GLU A 33 5.05 -14.25 17.36
CA GLU A 33 6.34 -14.80 17.80
C GLU A 33 7.43 -14.62 16.72
N MET A 34 7.07 -14.77 15.44
CA MET A 34 8.00 -14.48 14.33
C MET A 34 8.48 -13.02 14.38
N TYR A 35 7.56 -12.05 14.53
CA TYR A 35 7.94 -10.65 14.65
C TYR A 35 8.76 -10.38 15.91
N ARG A 36 8.44 -10.98 17.04
CA ARG A 36 9.23 -10.86 18.26
C ARG A 36 10.68 -11.29 18.05
N ARG A 37 10.90 -12.38 17.31
CA ARG A 37 12.25 -12.88 16.95
C ARG A 37 12.94 -11.97 15.95
N LEU A 38 12.23 -11.58 14.91
CA LEU A 38 12.75 -10.76 13.81
C LEU A 38 13.20 -9.37 14.29
N LEU A 39 12.39 -8.74 15.15
CA LEU A 39 12.66 -7.41 15.69
C LEU A 39 13.66 -7.40 16.87
N ALA A 40 14.15 -8.56 17.31
CA ALA A 40 15.25 -8.64 18.24
C ALA A 40 16.60 -8.21 17.60
N ASP A 41 16.68 -8.23 16.27
CA ASP A 41 17.80 -7.66 15.52
C ASP A 41 17.52 -6.17 15.23
N PRO A 42 18.30 -5.22 15.79
CA PRO A 42 18.09 -3.79 15.61
C PRO A 42 18.13 -3.36 14.13
N ALA A 43 19.01 -3.95 13.31
CA ALA A 43 19.12 -3.62 11.90
C ALA A 43 17.85 -3.97 11.11
N ILE A 44 17.17 -5.04 11.50
CA ILE A 44 15.88 -5.42 10.92
C ILE A 44 14.74 -4.60 11.52
N ALA A 45 14.79 -4.29 12.82
CA ALA A 45 13.74 -3.54 13.50
C ALA A 45 13.53 -2.14 12.90
N GLU A 46 14.59 -1.47 12.45
CA GLU A 46 14.54 -0.16 11.80
C GLU A 46 13.72 -0.13 10.49
N MET A 47 13.53 -1.29 9.85
CA MET A 47 12.76 -1.42 8.61
C MET A 47 11.24 -1.43 8.85
N PHE A 48 10.79 -1.62 10.08
CA PHE A 48 9.39 -1.79 10.42
C PHE A 48 8.80 -0.57 11.15
N ASP A 49 7.50 -0.33 10.93
CA ASP A 49 6.75 0.68 11.66
C ASP A 49 6.35 0.16 13.05
N PRO A 50 6.91 0.72 14.14
CA PRO A 50 6.58 0.28 15.50
C PRO A 50 5.09 0.46 15.84
N THR A 51 4.39 1.39 15.19
CA THR A 51 2.95 1.63 15.42
C THR A 51 2.08 0.46 14.97
N HIS A 52 2.38 -0.14 13.83
CA HIS A 52 1.64 -1.30 13.33
C HIS A 52 1.97 -2.58 14.11
N GLN A 53 3.17 -2.67 14.65
CA GLN A 53 3.59 -3.75 15.53
C GLN A 53 2.84 -3.69 16.87
N SER A 54 2.84 -2.54 17.55
CA SER A 54 2.20 -2.37 18.86
C SER A 54 0.68 -2.59 18.84
N LYS A 55 0.02 -2.32 17.69
CA LYS A 55 -1.41 -2.56 17.47
C LYS A 55 -1.75 -3.99 17.03
N GLY A 56 -0.76 -4.84 16.80
CA GLY A 56 -0.96 -6.22 16.31
C GLY A 56 -1.57 -6.34 14.91
N THR A 57 -1.68 -5.23 14.17
CA THR A 57 -2.30 -5.25 12.83
C THR A 57 -1.40 -5.92 11.80
N GLN A 58 -0.09 -5.76 11.91
CA GLN A 58 0.87 -6.36 10.99
C GLN A 58 1.01 -7.88 11.18
N PRO A 59 1.14 -8.43 12.41
CA PRO A 59 1.08 -9.88 12.64
C PRO A 59 -0.21 -10.52 12.12
N ARG A 60 -1.35 -9.87 12.32
CA ARG A 60 -2.64 -10.36 11.84
C ARG A 60 -2.69 -10.43 10.30
N ALA A 61 -2.27 -9.38 9.61
CA ALA A 61 -2.24 -9.36 8.15
C ALA A 61 -1.32 -10.47 7.60
N LEU A 62 -0.16 -10.68 8.22
CA LEU A 62 0.75 -11.76 7.82
C LEU A 62 0.15 -13.14 8.09
N ALA A 63 -0.54 -13.35 9.23
CA ALA A 63 -1.19 -14.62 9.52
C ALA A 63 -2.22 -14.98 8.43
N MET A 64 -3.02 -14.00 7.99
CA MET A 64 -3.97 -14.18 6.90
C MET A 64 -3.28 -14.50 5.56
N ALA A 65 -2.17 -13.81 5.25
CA ALA A 65 -1.39 -14.06 4.04
C ALA A 65 -0.76 -15.46 4.04
N VAL A 66 -0.20 -15.91 5.17
CA VAL A 66 0.36 -17.26 5.33
C VAL A 66 -0.71 -18.33 5.19
N LEU A 67 -1.90 -18.12 5.77
CA LEU A 67 -3.02 -19.03 5.63
C LEU A 67 -3.51 -19.10 4.17
N ALA A 68 -3.64 -17.94 3.50
CA ALA A 68 -4.00 -17.89 2.08
C ALA A 68 -2.96 -18.58 1.20
N TYR A 69 -1.68 -18.43 1.50
CA TYR A 69 -0.60 -19.13 0.82
C TYR A 69 -0.70 -20.64 0.99
N ALA A 70 -0.90 -21.13 2.22
CA ALA A 70 -1.06 -22.56 2.50
C ALA A 70 -2.27 -23.17 1.76
N ARG A 71 -3.39 -22.44 1.71
CA ARG A 71 -4.60 -22.88 1.02
C ARG A 71 -4.44 -23.01 -0.50
N ASN A 72 -3.58 -22.16 -1.09
CA ASN A 72 -3.37 -22.07 -2.53
C ASN A 72 -2.00 -22.59 -2.98
N ILE A 73 -1.28 -23.34 -2.13
CA ILE A 73 0.11 -23.74 -2.41
C ILE A 73 0.27 -24.63 -3.64
N ASP A 74 -0.78 -25.32 -4.07
CA ASP A 74 -0.84 -26.10 -5.30
C ASP A 74 -1.24 -25.30 -6.55
N ASN A 75 -1.67 -24.05 -6.38
CA ASN A 75 -2.05 -23.17 -7.48
C ASN A 75 -1.64 -21.70 -7.19
N LEU A 76 -0.33 -21.45 -7.11
CA LEU A 76 0.20 -20.12 -6.79
C LEU A 76 -0.15 -19.06 -7.82
N GLY A 77 -0.58 -19.44 -9.02
CA GLY A 77 -1.01 -18.49 -10.06
C GLY A 77 -2.16 -17.57 -9.63
N VAL A 78 -3.06 -18.06 -8.75
CA VAL A 78 -4.17 -17.24 -8.23
C VAL A 78 -3.71 -16.14 -7.27
N MET A 79 -2.48 -16.23 -6.76
CA MET A 79 -1.90 -15.26 -5.83
C MET A 79 -1.12 -14.12 -6.52
N GLY A 80 -1.09 -14.07 -7.86
CA GLY A 80 -0.29 -13.09 -8.61
C GLY A 80 -0.53 -11.64 -8.18
N GLY A 81 -1.78 -11.25 -7.92
CA GLY A 81 -2.10 -9.90 -7.42
C GLY A 81 -1.57 -9.64 -6.00
N ALA A 82 -1.58 -10.65 -5.13
CA ALA A 82 -1.01 -10.52 -3.78
C ALA A 82 0.51 -10.44 -3.82
N VAL A 83 1.15 -11.25 -4.67
CA VAL A 83 2.60 -11.21 -4.91
C VAL A 83 3.03 -9.84 -5.42
N GLU A 84 2.31 -9.28 -6.42
CA GLU A 84 2.62 -7.94 -6.95
C GLU A 84 2.54 -6.88 -5.86
N ARG A 85 1.46 -6.86 -5.09
CA ARG A 85 1.26 -5.90 -3.98
C ARG A 85 2.36 -5.99 -2.92
N ILE A 86 2.76 -7.20 -2.55
CA ILE A 86 3.85 -7.44 -1.60
C ILE A 86 5.17 -6.93 -2.19
N ALA A 87 5.50 -7.29 -3.43
CA ALA A 87 6.73 -6.89 -4.09
C ALA A 87 6.84 -5.36 -4.21
N GLN A 88 5.76 -4.67 -4.62
CA GLN A 88 5.71 -3.21 -4.67
C GLN A 88 5.96 -2.58 -3.29
N LYS A 89 5.41 -3.16 -2.23
CA LYS A 89 5.64 -2.69 -0.87
C LYS A 89 7.06 -2.97 -0.39
N HIS A 90 7.63 -4.12 -0.73
CA HIS A 90 9.00 -4.46 -0.39
C HIS A 90 10.00 -3.50 -1.04
N VAL A 91 9.87 -3.23 -2.34
CA VAL A 91 10.80 -2.30 -3.02
C VAL A 91 10.67 -0.87 -2.48
N SER A 92 9.48 -0.43 -2.06
CA SER A 92 9.32 0.88 -1.43
C SER A 92 9.98 1.02 -0.07
N LEU A 93 10.30 -0.10 0.58
CA LEU A 93 10.98 -0.17 1.88
C LEU A 93 12.44 -0.62 1.75
N GLU A 94 12.93 -0.79 0.53
CA GLU A 94 14.27 -1.29 0.22
C GLU A 94 14.55 -2.65 0.87
N ILE A 95 13.61 -3.60 0.70
CA ILE A 95 13.80 -5.00 1.09
C ILE A 95 14.66 -5.67 0.03
N LEU A 96 15.81 -6.22 0.46
CA LEU A 96 16.80 -6.85 -0.39
C LEU A 96 16.86 -8.37 -0.14
N PRO A 97 17.43 -9.17 -1.06
CA PRO A 97 17.55 -10.62 -0.90
C PRO A 97 18.21 -11.06 0.40
N GLU A 98 19.14 -10.28 0.94
CA GLU A 98 19.84 -10.54 2.21
C GLU A 98 18.94 -10.49 3.45
N HIS A 99 17.74 -9.88 3.36
CA HIS A 99 16.79 -9.84 4.47
C HIS A 99 15.95 -11.11 4.60
N TYR A 100 15.78 -11.87 3.52
CA TYR A 100 14.95 -13.09 3.50
C TYR A 100 15.40 -14.21 4.44
N PRO A 101 16.72 -14.49 4.61
CA PRO A 101 17.19 -15.48 5.58
C PRO A 101 16.78 -15.17 7.03
N HIS A 102 16.73 -13.89 7.43
CA HIS A 102 16.29 -13.48 8.77
C HIS A 102 14.83 -13.85 9.00
N VAL A 103 13.98 -13.58 8.01
CA VAL A 103 12.54 -13.92 8.07
C VAL A 103 12.34 -15.44 8.09
N ALA A 104 13.09 -16.21 7.27
CA ALA A 104 13.06 -17.67 7.27
C ALA A 104 13.36 -18.24 8.66
N THR A 105 14.46 -17.79 9.27
CA THR A 105 14.89 -18.24 10.61
C THR A 105 13.84 -17.90 11.67
N ALA A 106 13.29 -16.68 11.62
CA ALA A 106 12.29 -16.23 12.57
C ALA A 106 10.98 -17.02 12.43
N LEU A 107 10.52 -17.28 11.19
CA LEU A 107 9.28 -18.03 10.92
C LEU A 107 9.39 -19.48 11.37
N ILE A 108 10.44 -20.20 10.96
CA ILE A 108 10.61 -21.61 11.34
C ILE A 108 10.74 -21.75 12.86
N GLY A 109 11.51 -20.86 13.50
CA GLY A 109 11.62 -20.84 14.96
C GLY A 109 10.30 -20.51 15.67
N ALA A 110 9.45 -19.67 15.09
CA ALA A 110 8.12 -19.35 15.61
C ALA A 110 7.16 -20.55 15.50
N ILE A 111 7.13 -21.23 14.34
CA ILE A 111 6.34 -22.46 14.16
C ILE A 111 6.71 -23.51 15.21
N GLN A 112 8.02 -23.75 15.38
CA GLN A 112 8.51 -24.72 16.37
C GLN A 112 8.12 -24.30 17.81
N HIS A 113 8.24 -23.03 18.15
CA HIS A 113 7.94 -22.52 19.49
C HIS A 113 6.44 -22.64 19.82
N VAL A 114 5.57 -22.28 18.90
CA VAL A 114 4.11 -22.21 19.12
C VAL A 114 3.47 -23.62 19.06
N LEU A 115 3.90 -24.45 18.12
CA LEU A 115 3.31 -25.79 17.93
C LEU A 115 3.99 -26.88 18.77
N GLY A 116 5.16 -26.63 19.37
CA GLY A 116 5.88 -27.58 20.20
C GLY A 116 6.13 -28.91 19.48
N ASP A 117 5.78 -30.02 20.12
CA ASP A 117 5.98 -31.38 19.57
C ASP A 117 5.18 -31.65 18.29
N ALA A 118 4.11 -30.87 18.01
CA ALA A 118 3.38 -30.97 16.76
C ALA A 118 4.17 -30.43 15.58
N ALA A 119 5.16 -29.57 15.79
CA ALA A 119 6.09 -29.10 14.76
C ALA A 119 7.17 -30.15 14.46
N THR A 120 6.79 -31.25 13.85
CA THR A 120 7.72 -32.34 13.52
C THR A 120 8.81 -31.86 12.55
N PRO A 121 9.99 -32.53 12.48
CA PRO A 121 11.02 -32.18 11.49
C PRO A 121 10.53 -32.13 10.06
N ALA A 122 9.59 -33.02 9.69
CA ALA A 122 8.98 -33.02 8.35
C ALA A 122 8.13 -31.76 8.08
N ILE A 123 7.39 -31.27 9.09
CA ILE A 123 6.60 -30.03 8.99
C ILE A 123 7.53 -28.82 8.87
N LEU A 124 8.59 -28.75 9.67
CA LEU A 124 9.55 -27.65 9.62
C LEU A 124 10.30 -27.62 8.29
N ASP A 125 10.70 -28.77 7.73
CA ASP A 125 11.31 -28.86 6.41
C ASP A 125 10.33 -28.39 5.31
N ALA A 126 9.07 -28.88 5.35
CA ALA A 126 8.06 -28.48 4.39
C ALA A 126 7.80 -26.97 4.41
N TRP A 127 7.70 -26.35 5.59
CA TRP A 127 7.54 -24.90 5.72
C TRP A 127 8.79 -24.14 5.28
N GLY A 128 9.99 -24.66 5.53
CA GLY A 128 11.23 -24.10 5.00
C GLY A 128 11.23 -24.04 3.47
N ARG A 129 10.86 -25.16 2.81
CA ARG A 129 10.72 -25.22 1.34
C ARG A 129 9.64 -24.29 0.81
N ALA A 130 8.47 -24.28 1.45
CA ALA A 130 7.35 -23.40 1.08
C ALA A 130 7.74 -21.93 1.21
N TYR A 131 8.40 -21.54 2.30
CA TYR A 131 8.91 -20.18 2.47
C TYR A 131 9.86 -19.76 1.33
N TRP A 132 10.86 -20.59 1.03
CA TRP A 132 11.85 -20.27 0.00
C TRP A 132 11.26 -20.26 -1.40
N ALA A 133 10.27 -21.10 -1.69
CA ALA A 133 9.54 -21.06 -2.97
C ALA A 133 8.82 -19.71 -3.18
N LEU A 134 8.14 -19.21 -2.14
CA LEU A 134 7.52 -17.88 -2.18
C LEU A 134 8.57 -16.76 -2.23
N ALA A 135 9.64 -16.88 -1.46
CA ALA A 135 10.73 -15.92 -1.42
C ALA A 135 11.40 -15.76 -2.80
N ASP A 136 11.65 -16.87 -3.51
CA ASP A 136 12.24 -16.86 -4.84
C ASP A 136 11.31 -16.13 -5.87
N ILE A 137 9.99 -16.31 -5.76
CA ILE A 137 9.00 -15.59 -6.58
C ILE A 137 9.05 -14.08 -6.28
N LEU A 138 9.04 -13.70 -4.99
CA LEU A 138 9.09 -12.30 -4.57
C LEU A 138 10.39 -11.63 -4.98
N MET A 139 11.54 -12.22 -4.65
CA MET A 139 12.87 -11.70 -5.03
C MET A 139 13.01 -11.55 -6.54
N GLY A 140 12.47 -12.50 -7.31
CA GLY A 140 12.46 -12.41 -8.79
C GLY A 140 11.65 -11.21 -9.28
N ARG A 141 10.48 -10.95 -8.69
CA ARG A 141 9.64 -9.80 -9.06
C ARG A 141 10.24 -8.48 -8.57
N GLU A 142 10.74 -8.44 -7.35
CA GLU A 142 11.43 -7.28 -6.78
C GLU A 142 12.66 -6.89 -7.61
N GLY A 143 13.47 -7.87 -8.04
CA GLY A 143 14.59 -7.63 -8.93
C GLY A 143 14.17 -6.93 -10.23
N GLN A 144 13.08 -7.36 -10.87
CA GLN A 144 12.53 -6.69 -12.05
C GLN A 144 12.10 -5.25 -11.76
N LEU A 145 11.51 -4.99 -10.59
CA LEU A 145 11.08 -3.65 -10.18
C LEU A 145 12.28 -2.73 -9.91
N TYR A 146 13.31 -3.22 -9.22
CA TYR A 146 14.56 -2.48 -9.00
C TYR A 146 15.27 -2.16 -10.32
N ASP A 147 15.36 -3.13 -11.23
CA ASP A 147 15.94 -2.93 -12.56
C ASP A 147 15.17 -1.87 -13.35
N ALA A 148 13.85 -1.95 -13.37
CA ALA A 148 13.01 -0.97 -14.06
C ALA A 148 13.21 0.44 -13.48
N SER A 149 13.25 0.58 -12.15
CA SER A 149 13.48 1.87 -11.48
C SER A 149 14.87 2.43 -11.77
N THR A 150 15.88 1.57 -11.82
CA THR A 150 17.27 1.98 -12.08
C THR A 150 17.47 2.49 -13.51
N HIS A 151 16.82 1.86 -14.49
CA HIS A 151 16.97 2.18 -15.90
C HIS A 151 15.96 3.23 -16.42
N ALA A 152 15.00 3.65 -15.59
CA ALA A 152 14.07 4.72 -15.95
C ALA A 152 14.79 6.07 -16.09
N GLU A 153 14.26 6.98 -16.90
CA GLU A 153 14.73 8.36 -16.94
C GLU A 153 14.60 9.02 -15.56
N GLY A 154 15.69 9.58 -15.04
CA GLY A 154 15.76 10.10 -13.67
C GLY A 154 15.78 9.03 -12.60
N GLY A 155 16.07 7.76 -12.98
CA GLY A 155 16.09 6.60 -12.11
C GLY A 155 17.18 6.59 -11.05
N TRP A 156 16.95 5.80 -10.01
CA TRP A 156 17.94 5.52 -8.97
C TRP A 156 17.67 4.18 -8.29
N THR A 157 18.66 3.73 -7.53
CA THR A 157 18.59 2.53 -6.69
C THR A 157 18.75 2.94 -5.24
N GLY A 158 18.05 2.28 -4.34
CA GLY A 158 18.13 2.55 -2.91
C GLY A 158 17.49 3.87 -2.50
N TRP A 159 17.92 4.40 -1.39
CA TRP A 159 17.44 5.64 -0.84
C TRP A 159 18.16 6.83 -1.46
N ARG A 160 17.43 7.83 -1.98
CA ARG A 160 17.96 9.09 -2.52
C ARG A 160 17.52 10.28 -1.68
N ASP A 161 18.42 11.24 -1.47
CA ASP A 161 18.17 12.43 -0.64
C ASP A 161 17.29 13.45 -1.36
N PHE A 162 16.26 13.91 -0.64
CA PHE A 162 15.35 14.98 -1.05
C PHE A 162 15.24 16.01 0.06
N THR A 163 14.97 17.26 -0.31
CA THR A 163 14.67 18.33 0.62
C THR A 163 13.20 18.70 0.56
N ILE A 164 12.55 18.86 1.72
CA ILE A 164 11.20 19.42 1.83
C ILE A 164 11.29 20.93 1.53
N ILE A 165 11.02 21.32 0.29
CA ILE A 165 11.19 22.72 -0.14
C ILE A 165 9.95 23.57 0.14
N ASN A 166 8.79 22.94 0.26
CA ASN A 166 7.54 23.62 0.58
C ASN A 166 6.61 22.74 1.43
N ALA A 167 5.82 23.42 2.28
CA ALA A 167 4.78 22.80 3.11
C ALA A 167 3.55 23.72 3.08
N THR A 168 2.47 23.26 2.45
CA THR A 168 1.24 24.05 2.27
C THR A 168 0.07 23.35 2.97
N ARG A 169 -0.68 24.10 3.79
CA ARG A 169 -1.89 23.59 4.42
C ARG A 169 -2.94 23.34 3.33
N GLU A 170 -3.34 22.09 3.18
CA GLU A 170 -4.34 21.66 2.20
C GLU A 170 -5.78 21.77 2.75
N CYS A 171 -5.96 21.37 3.99
CA CYS A 171 -7.19 21.48 4.75
C CYS A 171 -6.89 21.42 6.25
N ASP A 172 -7.88 21.43 7.15
CA ASP A 172 -7.68 21.55 8.61
C ASP A 172 -6.61 20.58 9.19
N ASN A 173 -6.53 19.40 8.65
CA ASN A 173 -5.66 18.35 9.19
C ASN A 173 -4.75 17.69 8.14
N VAL A 174 -4.53 18.31 6.99
CA VAL A 174 -3.67 17.80 5.92
C VAL A 174 -2.69 18.88 5.47
N THR A 175 -1.41 18.52 5.38
CA THR A 175 -0.37 19.36 4.80
C THR A 175 0.22 18.67 3.57
N THR A 176 0.31 19.38 2.46
CA THR A 176 0.99 18.96 1.24
C THR A 176 2.44 19.44 1.28
N LEU A 177 3.36 18.51 1.09
CA LEU A 177 4.80 18.71 1.10
C LEU A 177 5.35 18.55 -0.31
N GLU A 178 6.20 19.48 -0.74
CA GLU A 178 6.96 19.36 -1.98
C GLU A 178 8.38 18.90 -1.69
N LEU A 179 8.77 17.79 -2.35
CA LEU A 179 10.02 17.07 -2.15
C LEU A 179 10.86 17.20 -3.42
N LYS A 180 12.00 17.88 -3.33
CA LYS A 180 12.92 18.10 -4.46
C LYS A 180 14.24 17.36 -4.22
N PRO A 181 14.80 16.66 -5.23
CA PRO A 181 16.06 15.96 -5.07
C PRO A 181 17.18 16.94 -4.69
N THR A 182 17.97 16.60 -3.68
CA THR A 182 19.02 17.45 -3.14
C THR A 182 20.19 17.61 -4.13
N ASP A 183 20.41 16.60 -4.97
CA ASP A 183 21.45 16.60 -6.01
C ASP A 183 21.08 17.40 -7.28
N GLY A 184 19.85 17.94 -7.35
CA GLY A 184 19.36 18.73 -8.47
C GLY A 184 19.09 17.95 -9.76
N LYS A 185 19.28 16.63 -9.78
CA LYS A 185 19.04 15.79 -10.97
C LYS A 185 17.54 15.52 -11.14
N THR A 186 17.15 15.10 -12.34
CA THR A 186 15.78 14.65 -12.65
C THR A 186 15.34 13.49 -11.77
N VAL A 187 14.03 13.34 -11.62
CA VAL A 187 13.39 12.22 -10.92
C VAL A 187 12.58 11.37 -11.91
N ILE A 188 12.29 10.12 -11.51
CA ILE A 188 11.39 9.26 -12.28
C ILE A 188 10.03 9.93 -12.40
N GLN A 189 9.47 9.97 -13.60
CA GLN A 189 8.08 10.36 -13.80
C GLN A 189 7.16 9.28 -13.22
N ALA A 190 6.61 9.54 -12.03
CA ALA A 190 5.73 8.59 -11.37
C ALA A 190 4.45 8.33 -12.18
N ILE A 191 3.97 7.10 -12.17
CA ILE A 191 2.64 6.76 -12.68
C ILE A 191 1.61 7.25 -11.66
N PRO A 192 0.55 7.98 -12.08
CA PRO A 192 -0.48 8.44 -11.16
C PRO A 192 -1.08 7.30 -10.33
N GLY A 193 -1.09 7.48 -9.02
CA GLY A 193 -1.52 6.48 -8.04
C GLY A 193 -0.39 5.81 -7.28
N GLN A 194 0.84 5.86 -7.79
CA GLN A 194 2.01 5.35 -7.07
C GLN A 194 2.29 6.13 -5.78
N TYR A 195 3.06 5.52 -4.90
CA TYR A 195 3.53 6.07 -3.63
C TYR A 195 5.06 6.01 -3.52
N LEU A 196 5.59 6.71 -2.54
CA LEU A 196 7.01 6.73 -2.17
C LEU A 196 7.18 6.10 -0.80
N GLY A 197 8.20 5.26 -0.64
CA GLY A 197 8.79 5.04 0.66
C GLY A 197 9.53 6.32 1.08
N VAL A 198 9.23 6.81 2.27
CA VAL A 198 9.87 7.98 2.86
C VAL A 198 10.59 7.54 4.12
N ASP A 199 11.90 7.65 4.10
CA ASP A 199 12.79 7.37 5.21
C ASP A 199 13.25 8.69 5.81
N LEU A 200 12.93 8.93 7.07
CA LEU A 200 13.11 10.22 7.72
C LEU A 200 13.57 10.07 9.15
N ASN A 201 14.39 11.02 9.60
CA ASN A 201 14.80 11.13 10.99
C ASN A 201 13.98 12.23 11.67
N VAL A 202 13.03 11.80 12.53
CA VAL A 202 12.20 12.76 13.28
C VAL A 202 12.94 13.21 14.52
N PRO A 203 13.14 14.54 14.73
CA PRO A 203 13.84 15.06 15.88
C PRO A 203 13.29 14.49 17.21
N GLY A 204 14.18 13.93 18.03
CA GLY A 204 13.82 13.32 19.31
C GLY A 204 13.21 11.91 19.24
N HIS A 205 12.97 11.35 18.04
CA HIS A 205 12.36 10.03 17.86
C HIS A 205 13.17 9.07 16.98
N GLY A 206 14.19 9.57 16.26
CA GLY A 206 15.06 8.74 15.42
C GLY A 206 14.50 8.42 14.04
N GLN A 207 15.12 7.43 13.39
CA GLN A 207 14.85 7.00 12.04
C GLN A 207 13.52 6.24 11.96
N THR A 208 12.75 6.51 10.91
CA THR A 208 11.47 5.81 10.67
C THR A 208 11.07 5.86 9.21
N ARG A 209 10.32 4.86 8.74
CA ARG A 209 9.88 4.73 7.34
C ARG A 209 8.36 4.76 7.24
N ARG A 210 7.85 5.46 6.23
CA ARG A 210 6.41 5.53 5.91
C ARG A 210 6.21 5.58 4.41
N ASN A 211 5.07 5.08 3.96
CA ASN A 211 4.65 5.21 2.57
C ASN A 211 3.62 6.33 2.43
N TYR A 212 3.81 7.19 1.41
CA TYR A 212 2.89 8.26 1.08
C TYR A 212 2.61 8.29 -0.42
N SER A 213 1.32 8.32 -0.77
CA SER A 213 0.89 8.46 -2.18
C SER A 213 1.41 9.76 -2.77
N ILE A 214 1.86 9.69 -4.02
CA ILE A 214 2.28 10.85 -4.79
C ILE A 214 1.04 11.62 -5.22
N THR A 215 0.98 12.91 -4.87
CA THR A 215 -0.17 13.79 -5.14
C THR A 215 0.08 14.80 -6.25
N SER A 216 1.30 14.86 -6.80
CA SER A 216 1.63 15.68 -7.96
C SER A 216 1.29 14.99 -9.28
N ARG A 217 1.04 15.79 -10.31
CA ARG A 217 1.07 15.29 -11.69
C ARG A 217 2.44 14.74 -12.02
N PRO A 218 2.52 13.75 -12.93
CA PRO A 218 3.80 13.23 -13.42
C PRO A 218 4.70 14.36 -13.93
N ASN A 219 5.93 14.41 -13.41
CA ASN A 219 6.97 15.36 -13.85
C ASN A 219 8.36 14.79 -13.51
N HIS A 220 9.42 15.42 -14.00
CA HIS A 220 10.80 15.00 -13.75
C HIS A 220 11.55 15.92 -12.77
N VAL A 221 10.84 16.76 -11.98
CA VAL A 221 11.45 17.82 -11.16
C VAL A 221 11.32 17.57 -9.67
N SER A 222 10.14 17.20 -9.20
CA SER A 222 9.81 17.03 -7.78
C SER A 222 8.63 16.12 -7.58
N TYR A 223 8.42 15.67 -6.35
CA TYR A 223 7.19 14.98 -5.94
C TYR A 223 6.43 15.82 -4.91
N THR A 224 5.12 15.66 -4.86
CA THR A 224 4.33 16.10 -3.71
C THR A 224 3.69 14.91 -3.01
N ILE A 225 3.65 14.97 -1.69
CA ILE A 225 2.90 14.05 -0.84
C ILE A 225 1.99 14.85 0.08
N SER A 226 0.85 14.30 0.47
CA SER A 226 -0.06 14.98 1.39
C SER A 226 -0.27 14.13 2.63
N VAL A 227 0.02 14.71 3.78
CA VAL A 227 0.10 14.02 5.06
C VAL A 227 -1.02 14.48 5.98
N ARG A 228 -1.88 13.54 6.39
CA ARG A 228 -2.88 13.81 7.42
C ARG A 228 -2.26 13.78 8.81
N HIS A 229 -2.52 14.81 9.59
CA HIS A 229 -2.20 14.82 11.01
C HIS A 229 -3.02 13.75 11.75
N VAL A 230 -2.33 12.89 12.48
CA VAL A 230 -2.93 11.87 13.34
C VAL A 230 -2.61 12.28 14.79
N PRO A 231 -3.62 12.43 15.66
CA PRO A 231 -3.39 12.75 17.08
C PRO A 231 -2.40 11.77 17.71
N ASN A 232 -1.41 12.28 18.40
CA ASN A 232 -0.30 11.52 19.02
C ASN A 232 0.60 10.75 18.03
N GLY A 233 0.44 10.98 16.71
CA GLY A 233 1.31 10.38 15.70
C GLY A 233 2.58 11.20 15.53
N VAL A 234 3.73 10.62 15.88
CA VAL A 234 5.04 11.30 15.85
C VAL A 234 5.35 11.88 14.47
N VAL A 235 5.39 11.03 13.45
CA VAL A 235 5.76 11.43 12.06
C VAL A 235 4.75 12.43 11.50
N SER A 236 3.46 12.14 11.62
CA SER A 236 2.41 13.00 11.06
C SER A 236 2.36 14.36 11.73
N THR A 237 2.64 14.45 13.04
CA THR A 237 2.71 15.72 13.77
C THR A 237 3.87 16.56 13.25
N TRP A 238 5.05 15.96 13.14
CA TRP A 238 6.24 16.68 12.65
C TRP A 238 6.06 17.13 11.18
N LEU A 239 5.58 16.27 10.27
CA LEU A 239 5.35 16.63 8.87
C LEU A 239 4.22 17.66 8.68
N ASN A 240 3.36 17.87 9.67
CA ASN A 240 2.33 18.93 9.66
C ASN A 240 2.78 20.21 10.41
N SER A 241 3.99 20.24 10.96
CA SER A 241 4.56 21.42 11.58
C SER A 241 5.35 22.27 10.55
N SER A 242 5.63 23.54 10.90
CA SER A 242 6.50 24.41 10.09
C SER A 242 7.97 23.97 10.13
N GLU A 243 8.34 23.15 11.09
CA GLU A 243 9.72 22.70 11.32
C GLU A 243 10.22 21.75 10.22
N CYS A 244 9.33 20.98 9.57
CA CYS A 244 9.75 20.02 8.56
C CYS A 244 10.33 20.67 7.28
N LYS A 245 9.99 21.94 6.99
CA LYS A 245 10.48 22.66 5.82
C LYS A 245 11.99 22.88 5.91
N GLY A 246 12.69 22.57 4.83
CA GLY A 246 14.15 22.64 4.73
C GLY A 246 14.87 21.38 5.21
N HIS A 247 14.16 20.43 5.85
CA HIS A 247 14.78 19.17 6.26
C HIS A 247 14.94 18.20 5.09
N GLN A 248 15.95 17.35 5.23
CA GLN A 248 16.21 16.26 4.30
C GLN A 248 15.44 15.02 4.71
N VAL A 249 14.92 14.33 3.71
CA VAL A 249 14.30 13.00 3.80
C VAL A 249 14.88 12.14 2.70
N ARG A 250 14.86 10.82 2.86
CA ARG A 250 15.27 9.90 1.80
C ARG A 250 14.04 9.25 1.17
N LEU A 251 14.04 9.14 -0.15
CA LEU A 251 12.93 8.52 -0.88
C LEU A 251 13.40 7.26 -1.60
N SER A 252 12.54 6.22 -1.57
CA SER A 252 12.63 5.12 -2.53
C SER A 252 12.15 5.59 -3.90
N PRO A 253 12.46 4.85 -5.00
CA PRO A 253 11.75 5.03 -6.26
C PRO A 253 10.23 4.90 -6.10
N PRO A 254 9.42 5.55 -6.98
CA PRO A 254 7.97 5.35 -6.99
C PRO A 254 7.58 3.88 -7.14
N ALA A 255 6.64 3.42 -6.32
CA ALA A 255 6.14 2.05 -6.29
C ALA A 255 4.60 2.02 -6.17
N GLY A 256 3.99 0.86 -6.39
CA GLY A 256 2.55 0.65 -6.23
C GLY A 256 1.86 0.22 -7.51
N GLU A 257 0.83 -0.61 -7.35
CA GLU A 257 0.02 -1.16 -8.44
C GLU A 257 -1.37 -0.51 -8.56
N PHE A 258 -1.72 0.38 -7.62
CA PHE A 258 -2.97 1.13 -7.65
C PHE A 258 -2.88 2.32 -8.61
N VAL A 259 -2.79 2.03 -9.90
CA VAL A 259 -2.52 3.01 -10.95
C VAL A 259 -3.60 2.98 -12.03
N LEU A 260 -3.69 4.07 -12.80
CA LEU A 260 -4.52 4.10 -14.01
C LEU A 260 -3.96 3.15 -15.06
N PRO A 261 -4.82 2.43 -15.81
CA PRO A 261 -4.39 1.74 -17.02
C PRO A 261 -3.91 2.78 -18.05
N GLN A 262 -2.95 2.40 -18.89
CA GLN A 262 -2.41 3.29 -19.94
C GLN A 262 -3.50 3.84 -20.87
N LYS A 263 -4.54 3.05 -21.11
CA LYS A 263 -5.76 3.46 -21.82
C LYS A 263 -6.95 2.88 -21.10
N SER A 264 -7.99 3.67 -20.94
CA SER A 264 -9.29 3.22 -20.46
C SER A 264 -10.34 3.72 -21.44
N ASP A 265 -11.08 2.80 -22.02
CA ASP A 265 -12.25 3.10 -22.86
C ASP A 265 -13.55 3.05 -22.02
N THR A 266 -13.45 2.63 -20.76
CA THR A 266 -14.58 2.54 -19.83
C THR A 266 -14.60 3.73 -18.88
N PRO A 267 -15.78 4.20 -18.44
CA PRO A 267 -15.90 5.21 -17.40
C PRO A 267 -15.15 4.85 -16.12
N LEU A 268 -14.78 5.85 -15.35
CA LEU A 268 -14.05 5.69 -14.10
C LEU A 268 -14.83 6.31 -12.94
N ALA A 269 -14.81 5.64 -11.78
CA ALA A 269 -15.37 6.17 -10.55
C ALA A 269 -14.28 6.19 -9.46
N PHE A 270 -14.00 7.37 -8.90
CA PHE A 270 -13.07 7.56 -7.79
C PHE A 270 -13.86 7.76 -6.51
N ILE A 271 -13.79 6.80 -5.60
CA ILE A 271 -14.58 6.75 -4.37
C ILE A 271 -13.62 6.85 -3.19
N CYS A 272 -13.62 7.99 -2.50
CA CYS A 272 -12.66 8.21 -1.43
C CYS A 272 -13.30 8.74 -0.15
N ALA A 273 -12.69 8.41 0.99
CA ALA A 273 -13.03 9.01 2.27
C ALA A 273 -11.79 9.65 2.92
N GLY A 274 -11.90 10.95 3.21
CA GLY A 274 -10.84 11.74 3.83
C GLY A 274 -9.53 11.70 3.03
N ILE A 275 -8.43 11.31 3.69
CA ILE A 275 -7.09 11.26 3.07
C ILE A 275 -6.97 10.22 1.94
N GLY A 276 -7.92 9.31 1.78
CA GLY A 276 -7.98 8.37 0.65
C GLY A 276 -8.07 9.04 -0.73
N MET A 277 -8.23 10.35 -0.81
CA MET A 277 -8.10 11.11 -2.06
C MET A 277 -6.65 11.16 -2.59
N THR A 278 -5.65 10.97 -1.74
CA THR A 278 -4.24 11.19 -2.13
C THR A 278 -3.74 10.33 -3.30
N PRO A 279 -4.02 9.01 -3.40
CA PRO A 279 -3.61 8.26 -4.58
C PRO A 279 -4.40 8.62 -5.84
N MET A 280 -5.58 9.23 -5.69
CA MET A 280 -6.48 9.50 -6.80
C MET A 280 -6.30 10.89 -7.41
N ILE A 281 -5.83 11.88 -6.64
CA ILE A 281 -5.74 13.27 -7.13
C ILE A 281 -4.83 13.40 -8.36
N GLY A 282 -3.69 12.72 -8.36
CA GLY A 282 -2.80 12.68 -9.53
C GLY A 282 -3.42 12.00 -10.75
N MET A 283 -4.23 10.95 -10.53
CA MET A 283 -5.00 10.27 -11.60
C MET A 283 -6.04 11.21 -12.20
N ILE A 284 -6.81 11.91 -11.35
CA ILE A 284 -7.87 12.84 -11.78
C ILE A 284 -7.25 14.01 -12.56
N GLU A 285 -6.11 14.55 -12.10
CA GLU A 285 -5.39 15.60 -12.83
C GLU A 285 -4.91 15.17 -14.21
N ALA A 286 -4.37 13.94 -14.31
CA ALA A 286 -3.93 13.40 -15.59
C ALA A 286 -5.09 13.23 -16.57
N LEU A 287 -6.23 12.73 -16.10
CA LEU A 287 -7.46 12.56 -16.90
C LEU A 287 -8.05 13.90 -17.32
N ALA A 288 -8.10 14.88 -16.42
CA ALA A 288 -8.64 16.21 -16.72
C ALA A 288 -7.83 16.95 -17.80
N ALA A 289 -6.51 16.73 -17.85
CA ALA A 289 -5.63 17.34 -18.84
C ALA A 289 -5.73 16.69 -20.23
N GLN A 290 -6.21 15.45 -20.31
CA GLN A 290 -6.25 14.67 -21.54
C GLN A 290 -7.60 14.83 -22.25
N ALA A 291 -7.59 15.24 -23.52
CA ALA A 291 -8.79 15.23 -24.36
C ALA A 291 -9.18 13.81 -24.73
N GLY A 292 -10.49 13.51 -24.71
CA GLY A 292 -10.99 12.16 -25.03
C GLY A 292 -10.83 11.14 -23.89
N SER A 293 -10.51 11.59 -22.68
CA SER A 293 -10.60 10.73 -21.48
C SER A 293 -12.02 10.22 -21.29
N PRO A 294 -12.20 9.02 -20.71
CA PRO A 294 -13.53 8.51 -20.38
C PRO A 294 -14.24 9.42 -19.37
N ALA A 295 -15.57 9.26 -19.24
CA ALA A 295 -16.33 9.95 -18.22
C ALA A 295 -15.84 9.57 -16.82
N VAL A 296 -15.71 10.56 -15.94
CA VAL A 296 -15.19 10.40 -14.58
C VAL A 296 -16.24 10.82 -13.56
N SER A 297 -16.55 9.96 -12.60
CA SER A 297 -17.30 10.30 -11.41
C SER A 297 -16.38 10.33 -10.19
N ILE A 298 -16.34 11.45 -9.47
CA ILE A 298 -15.58 11.59 -8.24
C ILE A 298 -16.59 11.65 -7.09
N ILE A 299 -16.46 10.72 -6.14
CA ILE A 299 -17.32 10.62 -4.96
C ILE A 299 -16.43 10.84 -3.74
N GLN A 300 -16.41 12.08 -3.25
CA GLN A 300 -15.62 12.49 -2.11
C GLN A 300 -16.46 12.50 -0.83
N ILE A 301 -16.06 11.72 0.16
CA ILE A 301 -16.64 11.70 1.50
C ILE A 301 -15.67 12.37 2.46
N ALA A 302 -16.13 13.40 3.18
CA ALA A 302 -15.35 14.10 4.20
C ALA A 302 -16.20 14.36 5.44
N HIS A 303 -15.57 14.69 6.57
CA HIS A 303 -16.33 15.05 7.77
C HIS A 303 -17.02 16.40 7.61
N SER A 304 -16.30 17.40 7.14
CA SER A 304 -16.75 18.77 6.89
C SER A 304 -16.07 19.33 5.64
N GLU A 305 -16.50 20.48 5.17
CA GLU A 305 -15.85 21.20 4.06
C GLU A 305 -14.38 21.49 4.35
N THR A 306 -14.08 21.95 5.58
CA THR A 306 -12.72 22.30 6.00
C THR A 306 -11.82 21.07 6.23
N ALA A 307 -12.40 19.87 6.30
CA ALA A 307 -11.68 18.59 6.41
C ALA A 307 -11.64 17.80 5.09
N ALA A 308 -12.11 18.39 3.98
CA ALA A 308 -12.14 17.76 2.66
C ALA A 308 -10.86 18.09 1.87
N PRO A 309 -9.89 17.16 1.77
CA PRO A 309 -8.64 17.44 1.06
C PRO A 309 -8.92 17.64 -0.44
N PHE A 310 -8.25 18.62 -1.03
CA PHE A 310 -8.31 18.98 -2.46
C PHE A 310 -9.67 19.45 -2.97
N SER A 311 -10.63 19.83 -2.12
CA SER A 311 -11.99 20.18 -2.54
C SER A 311 -12.02 21.32 -3.57
N GLY A 312 -11.23 22.38 -3.35
CA GLY A 312 -11.10 23.49 -4.30
C GLY A 312 -10.49 23.06 -5.62
N LYS A 313 -9.42 22.23 -5.58
CA LYS A 313 -8.75 21.68 -6.75
C LYS A 313 -9.68 20.77 -7.56
N LEU A 314 -10.41 19.87 -6.90
CA LEU A 314 -11.37 18.98 -7.55
C LEU A 314 -12.51 19.78 -8.24
N SER A 315 -12.99 20.83 -7.59
CA SER A 315 -14.01 21.72 -8.16
C SER A 315 -13.51 22.44 -9.41
N SER A 316 -12.26 22.90 -9.41
CA SER A 316 -11.63 23.51 -10.59
C SER A 316 -11.42 22.48 -11.70
N LEU A 317 -10.89 21.30 -11.38
CA LEU A 317 -10.68 20.23 -12.36
C LEU A 317 -11.98 19.79 -13.02
N ALA A 318 -13.08 19.67 -12.25
CA ALA A 318 -14.39 19.29 -12.80
C ALA A 318 -14.95 20.34 -13.76
N LYS A 319 -14.62 21.64 -13.58
CA LYS A 319 -15.06 22.73 -14.45
C LYS A 319 -14.20 22.89 -15.71
N GLU A 320 -12.89 22.65 -15.59
CA GLU A 320 -11.89 22.94 -16.62
C GLU A 320 -11.49 21.72 -17.46
N ALA A 321 -11.94 20.53 -17.05
CA ALA A 321 -11.61 19.28 -17.73
C ALA A 321 -12.06 19.27 -19.19
N LYS A 322 -11.21 18.69 -20.05
CA LYS A 322 -11.51 18.50 -21.49
C LYS A 322 -12.50 17.36 -21.74
N SER A 323 -12.75 16.54 -20.76
CA SER A 323 -13.68 15.40 -20.77
C SER A 323 -14.62 15.49 -19.55
N PRO A 324 -15.82 14.88 -19.58
CA PRO A 324 -16.80 15.03 -18.50
C PRO A 324 -16.28 14.49 -17.17
N ILE A 325 -16.16 15.36 -16.16
CA ILE A 325 -15.87 15.02 -14.76
C ILE A 325 -17.03 15.52 -13.89
N THR A 326 -17.66 14.61 -13.17
CA THR A 326 -18.72 14.92 -12.20
C THR A 326 -18.17 14.75 -10.79
N LEU A 327 -18.36 15.77 -9.94
CA LEU A 327 -17.95 15.76 -8.54
C LEU A 327 -19.19 15.65 -7.64
N HIS A 328 -19.20 14.62 -6.80
CA HIS A 328 -20.17 14.40 -5.73
C HIS A 328 -19.46 14.49 -4.38
N THR A 329 -19.82 15.45 -3.57
CA THR A 329 -19.29 15.60 -2.21
C THR A 329 -20.36 15.26 -1.20
N ARG A 330 -20.00 14.47 -0.16
CA ARG A 330 -20.85 14.17 0.98
C ARG A 330 -20.15 14.52 2.28
N LEU A 331 -20.77 15.38 3.06
CA LEU A 331 -20.25 15.84 4.34
C LEU A 331 -20.92 15.08 5.48
N THR A 332 -20.17 14.20 6.15
CA THR A 332 -20.76 13.28 7.14
C THR A 332 -21.26 13.97 8.40
N SER A 333 -20.81 15.19 8.69
CA SER A 333 -21.35 16.02 9.78
C SER A 333 -22.74 16.61 9.49
N VAL A 334 -23.12 16.70 8.21
CA VAL A 334 -24.42 17.27 7.75
C VAL A 334 -25.31 16.18 7.20
N ASP A 335 -24.78 15.38 6.25
CA ASP A 335 -25.56 14.42 5.47
C ASP A 335 -25.54 12.99 6.07
N GLY A 336 -24.74 12.76 7.11
CA GLY A 336 -24.47 11.42 7.61
C GLY A 336 -23.58 10.59 6.69
N ARG A 337 -23.20 9.39 7.12
CA ARG A 337 -22.38 8.46 6.32
C ARG A 337 -23.21 7.94 5.14
N PRO A 338 -22.62 7.88 3.92
CA PRO A 338 -23.30 7.24 2.79
C PRO A 338 -23.34 5.72 3.01
N ASP A 339 -24.41 5.12 2.52
CA ASP A 339 -24.47 3.69 2.25
C ASP A 339 -23.97 3.37 0.84
N ALA A 340 -23.81 2.08 0.56
CA ALA A 340 -23.34 1.63 -0.74
C ALA A 340 -24.32 1.93 -1.88
N ALA A 341 -25.63 2.00 -1.60
CA ALA A 341 -26.65 2.33 -2.59
C ALA A 341 -26.49 3.77 -3.07
N TRP A 342 -26.33 4.72 -2.13
CA TRP A 342 -26.09 6.13 -2.47
C TRP A 342 -24.84 6.31 -3.34
N ILE A 343 -23.81 5.52 -3.11
CA ILE A 343 -22.57 5.53 -3.91
C ILE A 343 -22.82 4.90 -5.27
N ALA A 344 -23.46 3.72 -5.32
CA ALA A 344 -23.74 2.99 -6.56
C ALA A 344 -24.55 3.83 -7.57
N ASP A 345 -25.54 4.60 -7.11
CA ASP A 345 -26.35 5.51 -7.94
C ASP A 345 -25.51 6.60 -8.65
N ARG A 346 -24.26 6.83 -8.20
CA ARG A 346 -23.35 7.85 -8.72
C ARG A 346 -22.20 7.29 -9.54
N ILE A 347 -22.14 5.97 -9.67
CA ILE A 347 -21.16 5.26 -10.48
C ILE A 347 -21.70 5.14 -11.90
N PRO A 348 -20.99 5.64 -12.91
CA PRO A 348 -21.37 5.42 -14.31
C PRO A 348 -21.48 3.93 -14.65
N GLU A 349 -22.40 3.62 -15.54
CA GLU A 349 -22.55 2.24 -16.02
C GLU A 349 -21.22 1.70 -16.58
N ASN A 350 -20.90 0.47 -16.25
CA ASN A 350 -19.66 -0.20 -16.63
C ASN A 350 -18.35 0.47 -16.16
N ALA A 351 -18.40 1.38 -15.19
CA ALA A 351 -17.21 2.04 -14.68
C ALA A 351 -16.27 1.08 -13.93
N THR A 352 -14.96 1.32 -14.06
CA THR A 352 -13.97 0.79 -13.13
C THR A 352 -13.91 1.71 -11.91
N CYS A 353 -14.06 1.12 -10.73
CA CYS A 353 -14.14 1.85 -9.46
C CYS A 353 -12.78 1.80 -8.74
N TYR A 354 -12.27 2.96 -8.36
CA TYR A 354 -11.09 3.12 -7.52
C TYR A 354 -11.53 3.54 -6.13
N LEU A 355 -11.19 2.75 -5.10
CA LEU A 355 -11.60 2.98 -3.72
C LEU A 355 -10.39 3.20 -2.81
N CYS A 356 -10.44 4.23 -1.96
CA CYS A 356 -9.47 4.41 -0.89
C CYS A 356 -10.08 5.19 0.28
N GLY A 357 -9.78 4.75 1.50
CA GLY A 357 -10.28 5.39 2.72
C GLY A 357 -10.00 4.58 3.98
N PRO A 358 -10.62 4.93 5.12
CA PRO A 358 -10.51 4.16 6.36
C PRO A 358 -10.99 2.71 6.18
N THR A 359 -10.35 1.76 6.87
CA THR A 359 -10.61 0.30 6.72
C THR A 359 -12.09 -0.06 6.84
N GLY A 360 -12.82 0.53 7.80
CA GLY A 360 -14.26 0.29 7.95
C GLY A 360 -15.06 0.75 6.73
N PHE A 361 -14.76 1.95 6.20
CA PHE A 361 -15.36 2.45 4.98
C PHE A 361 -15.05 1.53 3.78
N MET A 362 -13.81 1.10 3.63
CA MET A 362 -13.40 0.22 2.53
C MET A 362 -14.17 -1.09 2.56
N ARG A 363 -14.27 -1.73 3.73
CA ARG A 363 -15.03 -2.97 3.91
C ARG A 363 -16.51 -2.80 3.53
N ASP A 364 -17.17 -1.80 4.11
CA ASP A 364 -18.58 -1.53 3.87
C ASP A 364 -18.86 -1.27 2.38
N MET A 365 -17.96 -0.52 1.71
CA MET A 365 -18.12 -0.19 0.30
C MET A 365 -17.85 -1.37 -0.62
N ILE A 366 -16.78 -2.12 -0.41
CA ILE A 366 -16.48 -3.31 -1.24
C ILE A 366 -17.62 -4.32 -1.14
N GLN A 367 -18.07 -4.65 0.06
CA GLN A 367 -19.17 -5.58 0.25
C GLN A 367 -20.51 -5.05 -0.32
N GLY A 368 -20.79 -3.76 -0.07
CA GLY A 368 -22.03 -3.15 -0.52
C GLY A 368 -22.12 -2.98 -2.03
N LEU A 369 -21.03 -2.54 -2.68
CA LEU A 369 -20.96 -2.38 -4.13
C LEU A 369 -20.99 -3.74 -4.86
N SER A 370 -20.35 -4.76 -4.30
CA SER A 370 -20.47 -6.13 -4.82
C SER A 370 -21.92 -6.66 -4.74
N LYS A 371 -22.64 -6.39 -3.63
CA LYS A 371 -24.08 -6.73 -3.50
C LYS A 371 -24.95 -5.91 -4.47
N ALA A 372 -24.53 -4.70 -4.81
CA ALA A 372 -25.20 -3.86 -5.82
C ALA A 372 -24.89 -4.29 -7.26
N GLY A 373 -24.14 -5.38 -7.46
CA GLY A 373 -23.87 -5.98 -8.77
C GLY A 373 -22.61 -5.46 -9.47
N ILE A 374 -21.75 -4.71 -8.79
CA ILE A 374 -20.45 -4.30 -9.37
C ILE A 374 -19.49 -5.50 -9.25
N PRO A 375 -18.97 -6.04 -10.37
CA PRO A 375 -18.06 -7.17 -10.36
C PRO A 375 -16.74 -6.85 -9.67
N ALA A 376 -16.16 -7.87 -9.02
CA ALA A 376 -14.93 -7.69 -8.25
C ALA A 376 -13.72 -7.23 -9.09
N ASP A 377 -13.65 -7.63 -10.36
CA ASP A 377 -12.61 -7.23 -11.31
C ASP A 377 -12.68 -5.74 -11.71
N ARG A 378 -13.82 -5.09 -11.47
CA ARG A 378 -14.00 -3.64 -11.62
C ARG A 378 -13.78 -2.85 -10.33
N LEU A 379 -13.57 -3.52 -9.18
CA LEU A 379 -13.27 -2.88 -7.90
C LEU A 379 -11.76 -2.91 -7.65
N ARG A 380 -11.10 -1.77 -7.80
CA ARG A 380 -9.70 -1.56 -7.44
C ARG A 380 -9.63 -0.78 -6.15
N TYR A 381 -8.76 -1.18 -5.23
CA TYR A 381 -8.67 -0.50 -3.95
C TYR A 381 -7.24 -0.42 -3.42
N GLU A 382 -6.95 0.63 -2.68
CA GLU A 382 -5.70 0.85 -1.95
C GLU A 382 -5.99 0.98 -0.46
N THR A 383 -5.22 0.29 0.38
CA THR A 383 -5.34 0.37 1.85
C THR A 383 -4.11 1.04 2.45
N PHE A 384 -4.32 2.01 3.34
CA PHE A 384 -3.23 2.64 4.07
C PHE A 384 -2.91 1.84 5.33
N GLY A 385 -1.89 1.01 5.24
CA GLY A 385 -1.43 0.13 6.32
C GLY A 385 -1.46 -1.35 5.93
N PRO A 386 -1.31 -2.25 6.92
CA PRO A 386 -1.44 -3.67 6.70
C PRO A 386 -2.85 -4.05 6.24
N ASP A 387 -2.94 -4.88 5.22
CA ASP A 387 -4.23 -5.43 4.76
C ASP A 387 -4.74 -6.43 5.81
N THR A 388 -5.78 -6.05 6.52
CA THR A 388 -6.40 -6.87 7.58
C THR A 388 -7.75 -7.44 7.13
N GLY A 389 -7.86 -7.85 5.86
CA GLY A 389 -9.07 -8.48 5.33
C GLY A 389 -10.18 -7.46 5.04
N VAL A 390 -9.90 -6.52 4.17
CA VAL A 390 -10.93 -5.58 3.68
C VAL A 390 -11.95 -6.30 2.79
N THR A 391 -11.57 -7.46 2.25
CA THR A 391 -12.39 -8.28 1.35
C THR A 391 -13.00 -9.53 1.99
N ASP A 392 -12.70 -9.81 3.26
CA ASP A 392 -13.23 -10.96 4.01
C ASP A 392 -14.59 -10.70 4.65
#